data_b006aa6ff9039da57e48647892a49e80
#
_entry.id   b006aa6ff9039da57e48647892a49e80
#
_cell.length_a   1.000
_cell.length_b   1.000
_cell.length_c   1.000
_cell.angle_alpha   90.00
_cell.angle_beta   90.00
_cell.angle_gamma   90.00
#
_symmetry.space_group_name_H-M   'P 1'
#
loop_
_entity.id
_entity.type
_entity.pdbx_description
1 polymer ?
#
loop_
_entity_poly.entity_id
_entity_poly.type
_entity_poly.pdbx_seq_one_letter_code
_entity_poly.pdbx_strand_id
1 'polypeptide(L)'
;MDCQRVKFERPISGHTLEMAKMFACFSNINTVNDMLREYPIDIRTQEMVKLIEHGAKQLFVHNYTNDEPELEPKKFDDENIKRCIVCFSGGKDSTAAALTMREKGYDVQLYYVQGINKSYPNELHVATNIARWLGMQLIVEKVTLVGKTTFHDNPVKNQLIASMALDYGMESCFSTTIVFGDFTEDNIYNSSFLEAWSDTQEMWSAHNTFVRQYVPSYKIVIPFKNYLETMDVMAIEPSLMQMVQGCVLPHRFRENAKKNNEKKYNVSLLPNRCGSCWKCCVEYIHYADNGVVPYNTAFYLHCLNFLADKMDVLHPNVKDRSIESVYKAFLFDDFKTSKYYENECR
;
A
#
# COMPACT_ATOMS: atom_id res chain seq x y z
N MET A 1 -8.58 12.19 -24.88
CA MET A 1 -8.93 10.77 -25.12
C MET A 1 -9.37 10.20 -23.77
N ASP A 2 -10.66 9.94 -23.60
CA ASP A 2 -11.14 9.39 -22.33
C ASP A 2 -10.65 7.95 -22.21
N CYS A 3 -9.90 7.66 -21.16
CA CYS A 3 -9.66 6.26 -20.79
C CYS A 3 -11.03 5.68 -20.36
N GLN A 4 -11.70 4.97 -21.27
CA GLN A 4 -13.09 4.52 -21.10
C GLN A 4 -13.34 3.68 -19.84
N ARG A 5 -12.27 3.22 -19.15
CA ARG A 5 -12.39 2.37 -17.97
C ARG A 5 -12.23 3.10 -16.63
N VAL A 6 -11.62 4.29 -16.62
CA VAL A 6 -11.48 5.12 -15.42
C VAL A 6 -12.07 6.49 -15.72
N LYS A 7 -13.12 6.89 -15.01
CA LYS A 7 -13.74 8.21 -15.14
C LYS A 7 -13.39 9.03 -13.90
N PHE A 8 -12.88 10.22 -14.14
CA PHE A 8 -12.51 11.20 -13.13
C PHE A 8 -13.63 12.26 -13.02
N GLU A 9 -13.82 12.82 -11.84
CA GLU A 9 -14.79 13.92 -11.62
C GLU A 9 -14.20 15.30 -11.96
N ARG A 10 -12.88 15.39 -12.16
CA ARG A 10 -12.16 16.61 -12.55
C ARG A 10 -11.23 16.36 -13.74
N PRO A 11 -10.76 17.41 -14.42
CA PRO A 11 -9.67 17.29 -15.39
C PRO A 11 -8.42 16.70 -14.71
N ILE A 12 -7.66 15.91 -15.48
CA ILE A 12 -6.41 15.29 -15.06
C ILE A 12 -5.26 15.71 -15.97
N SER A 13 -4.06 15.72 -15.44
CA SER A 13 -2.83 16.02 -16.19
C SER A 13 -2.42 14.89 -17.13
N GLY A 14 -1.45 15.18 -17.99
CA GLY A 14 -0.90 14.18 -18.94
C GLY A 14 -0.32 12.96 -18.24
N HIS A 15 0.43 13.15 -17.15
CA HIS A 15 1.02 12.02 -16.40
C HIS A 15 -0.05 11.15 -15.71
N THR A 16 -1.10 11.75 -15.17
CA THR A 16 -2.22 10.99 -14.57
C THR A 16 -3.02 10.25 -15.63
N LEU A 17 -3.21 10.85 -16.82
CA LEU A 17 -3.86 10.18 -17.94
C LEU A 17 -3.08 8.92 -18.37
N GLU A 18 -1.75 9.00 -18.46
CA GLU A 18 -0.93 7.84 -18.81
C GLU A 18 -0.97 6.75 -17.74
N MET A 19 -0.95 7.12 -16.45
CA MET A 19 -1.15 6.15 -15.38
C MET A 19 -2.54 5.50 -15.43
N ALA A 20 -3.58 6.24 -15.80
CA ALA A 20 -4.92 5.69 -15.98
C ALA A 20 -5.01 4.73 -17.18
N LYS A 21 -4.31 5.01 -18.28
CA LYS A 21 -4.18 4.09 -19.42
C LYS A 21 -3.48 2.79 -19.01
N MET A 22 -2.34 2.90 -18.33
CA MET A 22 -1.64 1.73 -17.80
C MET A 22 -2.53 0.93 -16.83
N PHE A 23 -3.19 1.60 -15.88
CA PHE A 23 -4.13 0.95 -14.97
C PHE A 23 -5.24 0.21 -15.71
N ALA A 24 -5.80 0.80 -16.78
CA ALA A 24 -6.81 0.14 -17.60
C ALA A 24 -6.26 -1.06 -18.36
N CYS A 25 -5.07 -0.94 -18.96
CA CYS A 25 -4.40 -2.02 -19.72
C CYS A 25 -4.08 -3.21 -18.81
N PHE A 26 -3.52 -2.97 -17.64
CA PHE A 26 -3.08 -4.01 -16.70
C PHE A 26 -4.17 -4.46 -15.72
N SER A 27 -5.42 -4.05 -15.91
CA SER A 27 -6.53 -4.46 -15.05
C SER A 27 -6.93 -5.95 -15.19
N ASN A 28 -6.50 -6.62 -16.25
CA ASN A 28 -6.69 -8.04 -16.46
C ASN A 28 -5.56 -8.59 -17.34
N ILE A 29 -4.70 -9.42 -16.75
CA ILE A 29 -3.51 -9.96 -17.39
C ILE A 29 -3.82 -10.72 -18.72
N ASN A 30 -4.98 -11.34 -18.82
CA ASN A 30 -5.38 -12.10 -20.00
C ASN A 30 -5.74 -11.20 -21.20
N THR A 31 -6.04 -9.92 -20.97
CA THR A 31 -6.44 -8.97 -22.01
C THR A 31 -5.43 -7.84 -22.22
N VAL A 32 -4.31 -7.86 -21.50
CA VAL A 32 -3.27 -6.81 -21.59
C VAL A 32 -2.83 -6.56 -23.01
N ASN A 33 -2.50 -7.61 -23.77
CA ASN A 33 -2.00 -7.46 -25.13
C ASN A 33 -3.02 -6.83 -26.08
N ASP A 34 -4.30 -7.14 -25.94
CA ASP A 34 -5.35 -6.54 -26.76
C ASP A 34 -5.54 -5.07 -26.39
N MET A 35 -5.50 -4.78 -25.09
CA MET A 35 -5.60 -3.41 -24.60
C MET A 35 -4.42 -2.55 -25.04
N LEU A 36 -3.19 -3.06 -24.98
CA LEU A 36 -1.99 -2.34 -25.43
C LEU A 36 -1.98 -2.12 -26.96
N ARG A 37 -2.55 -3.03 -27.76
CA ARG A 37 -2.71 -2.79 -29.22
C ARG A 37 -3.68 -1.66 -29.51
N GLU A 38 -4.76 -1.57 -28.75
CA GLU A 38 -5.81 -0.56 -28.92
C GLU A 38 -5.42 0.80 -28.31
N TYR A 39 -4.75 0.78 -27.15
CA TYR A 39 -4.37 1.96 -26.38
C TYR A 39 -2.86 2.02 -26.19
N PRO A 40 -2.11 2.66 -27.12
CA PRO A 40 -0.68 2.82 -26.94
C PRO A 40 -0.39 3.67 -25.71
N ILE A 41 0.64 3.28 -24.97
CA ILE A 41 1.09 3.97 -23.75
C ILE A 41 2.37 4.77 -24.06
N ASP A 42 2.67 5.73 -23.20
CA ASP A 42 3.87 6.56 -23.35
C ASP A 42 5.14 5.72 -23.19
N ILE A 43 6.10 5.89 -24.13
CA ILE A 43 7.40 5.18 -24.12
C ILE A 43 8.15 5.38 -22.79
N ARG A 44 7.94 6.50 -22.12
CA ARG A 44 8.56 6.81 -20.82
C ARG A 44 8.10 5.92 -19.69
N THR A 45 6.99 5.15 -19.87
CA THR A 45 6.50 4.15 -18.92
C THR A 45 7.16 2.77 -19.11
N GLN A 46 8.04 2.61 -20.11
CA GLN A 46 8.60 1.30 -20.49
C GLN A 46 9.29 0.56 -19.33
N GLU A 47 9.94 1.26 -18.40
CA GLU A 47 10.60 0.61 -17.26
C GLU A 47 9.57 0.01 -16.29
N MET A 48 8.43 0.68 -16.07
CA MET A 48 7.34 0.11 -15.28
C MET A 48 6.75 -1.12 -15.97
N VAL A 49 6.59 -1.08 -17.31
CA VAL A 49 6.11 -2.25 -18.09
C VAL A 49 7.05 -3.43 -17.93
N LYS A 50 8.37 -3.24 -18.07
CA LYS A 50 9.37 -4.30 -17.89
C LYS A 50 9.32 -4.92 -16.49
N LEU A 51 9.11 -4.12 -15.45
CA LEU A 51 8.95 -4.62 -14.08
C LEU A 51 7.71 -5.48 -13.96
N ILE A 52 6.57 -5.06 -14.55
CA ILE A 52 5.34 -5.85 -14.58
C ILE A 52 5.53 -7.15 -15.37
N GLU A 53 6.20 -7.11 -16.51
CA GLU A 53 6.54 -8.31 -17.31
C GLU A 53 7.37 -9.31 -16.52
N HIS A 54 8.35 -8.81 -15.76
CA HIS A 54 9.18 -9.63 -14.89
C HIS A 54 8.33 -10.30 -13.79
N GLY A 55 7.46 -9.54 -13.12
CA GLY A 55 6.57 -10.07 -12.10
C GLY A 55 5.53 -11.05 -12.64
N ALA A 56 4.96 -10.75 -13.79
CA ALA A 56 3.99 -11.60 -14.48
C ALA A 56 4.63 -12.84 -15.12
N LYS A 57 5.96 -12.87 -15.27
CA LYS A 57 6.70 -13.88 -16.04
C LYS A 57 6.14 -14.04 -17.46
N GLN A 58 5.72 -12.93 -18.06
CA GLN A 58 5.08 -12.86 -19.36
C GLN A 58 5.50 -11.57 -20.09
N LEU A 59 5.84 -11.67 -21.37
CA LEU A 59 6.08 -10.52 -22.22
C LEU A 59 4.76 -9.98 -22.78
N PHE A 60 4.66 -8.66 -22.89
CA PHE A 60 3.51 -7.97 -23.45
C PHE A 60 3.82 -7.38 -24.82
N VAL A 61 2.79 -6.99 -25.54
CA VAL A 61 2.93 -6.23 -26.79
C VAL A 61 3.43 -4.83 -26.46
N HIS A 62 4.54 -4.44 -27.05
CA HIS A 62 5.10 -3.10 -26.90
C HIS A 62 4.50 -2.18 -27.99
N ASN A 63 3.51 -1.38 -27.59
CA ASN A 63 2.91 -0.36 -28.44
C ASN A 63 2.99 0.99 -27.72
N TYR A 64 3.97 1.79 -28.11
CA TYR A 64 4.30 3.04 -27.45
C TYR A 64 4.04 4.26 -28.32
N THR A 65 3.63 5.36 -27.69
CA THR A 65 3.71 6.72 -28.24
C THR A 65 4.96 7.42 -27.70
N ASN A 66 5.46 8.40 -28.43
CA ASN A 66 6.62 9.21 -28.04
C ASN A 66 6.30 10.70 -28.23
N ASP A 67 5.16 11.13 -27.72
CA ASP A 67 4.78 12.52 -27.73
C ASP A 67 5.59 13.30 -26.67
N GLU A 68 6.01 14.52 -27.00
CA GLU A 68 6.67 15.36 -26.00
C GLU A 68 5.71 15.66 -24.85
N PRO A 69 6.17 15.54 -23.57
CA PRO A 69 5.31 15.87 -22.42
C PRO A 69 5.09 17.37 -22.38
N GLU A 70 3.82 17.75 -22.21
CA GLU A 70 3.52 19.12 -21.83
C GLU A 70 3.92 19.33 -20.37
N LEU A 71 4.90 20.24 -20.15
CA LEU A 71 5.35 20.55 -18.80
C LEU A 71 4.26 21.27 -18.01
N GLU A 72 3.91 20.73 -16.87
CA GLU A 72 2.97 21.36 -15.97
C GLU A 72 3.60 22.63 -15.37
N PRO A 73 2.91 23.78 -15.42
CA PRO A 73 3.45 25.02 -14.90
C PRO A 73 3.68 24.93 -13.39
N LYS A 74 4.85 25.35 -12.95
CA LYS A 74 5.18 25.43 -11.53
C LYS A 74 4.31 26.51 -10.87
N LYS A 75 3.38 26.10 -9.99
CA LYS A 75 2.41 27.01 -9.38
C LYS A 75 2.83 27.53 -8.00
N PHE A 76 3.88 26.96 -7.39
CA PHE A 76 4.33 27.34 -6.06
C PHE A 76 5.82 27.08 -5.89
N ASP A 77 6.46 27.94 -5.12
CA ASP A 77 7.89 27.97 -4.86
C ASP A 77 8.17 28.32 -3.39
N ASP A 78 7.51 27.65 -2.47
CA ASP A 78 7.81 27.89 -1.06
C ASP A 78 8.69 26.75 -0.53
N GLU A 79 9.99 26.82 -0.80
CA GLU A 79 10.98 25.88 -0.31
C GLU A 79 11.11 25.92 1.24
N ASN A 80 10.58 26.95 1.89
CA ASN A 80 10.65 27.14 3.33
C ASN A 80 9.54 26.42 4.10
N ILE A 81 8.43 26.04 3.44
CA ILE A 81 7.33 25.36 4.09
C ILE A 81 7.35 23.88 3.69
N LYS A 82 7.63 23.02 4.67
CA LYS A 82 7.54 21.57 4.48
C LYS A 82 6.08 21.16 4.40
N ARG A 83 5.57 20.90 3.19
CA ARG A 83 4.23 20.40 2.95
C ARG A 83 4.28 19.07 2.24
N CYS A 84 3.33 18.18 2.56
CA CYS A 84 3.19 16.93 1.84
C CYS A 84 1.72 16.46 1.80
N ILE A 85 1.42 15.65 0.79
CA ILE A 85 0.13 14.98 0.65
C ILE A 85 0.36 13.49 0.89
N VAL A 86 -0.32 12.93 1.88
CA VAL A 86 -0.24 11.50 2.19
C VAL A 86 -1.41 10.78 1.51
N CYS A 87 -1.11 9.82 0.62
CA CYS A 87 -2.10 8.90 0.08
C CYS A 87 -2.65 8.03 1.21
N PHE A 88 -3.94 8.18 1.53
CA PHE A 88 -4.49 7.79 2.82
C PHE A 88 -5.71 6.88 2.68
N SER A 89 -5.59 5.65 3.15
CA SER A 89 -6.70 4.68 3.17
C SER A 89 -7.33 4.49 4.57
N GLY A 90 -6.74 5.08 5.61
CA GLY A 90 -7.08 4.78 7.00
C GLY A 90 -6.60 3.40 7.46
N GLY A 91 -5.80 2.73 6.64
CA GLY A 91 -5.03 1.54 7.03
C GLY A 91 -3.85 1.91 7.94
N LYS A 92 -3.25 0.89 8.56
CA LYS A 92 -2.13 1.04 9.48
C LYS A 92 -0.96 1.82 8.85
N ASP A 93 -0.55 1.42 7.65
CA ASP A 93 0.66 1.93 7.01
C ASP A 93 0.49 3.40 6.59
N SER A 94 -0.64 3.77 5.98
CA SER A 94 -0.93 5.16 5.64
C SER A 94 -1.12 6.06 6.87
N THR A 95 -1.65 5.51 7.98
CA THR A 95 -1.79 6.24 9.24
C THR A 95 -0.43 6.48 9.88
N ALA A 96 0.43 5.46 9.91
CA ALA A 96 1.81 5.60 10.37
C ALA A 96 2.60 6.63 9.53
N ALA A 97 2.41 6.62 8.20
CA ALA A 97 3.04 7.60 7.32
C ALA A 97 2.62 9.04 7.66
N ALA A 98 1.32 9.28 7.88
CA ALA A 98 0.81 10.60 8.26
C ALA A 98 1.40 11.09 9.59
N LEU A 99 1.47 10.21 10.61
CA LEU A 99 2.10 10.51 11.90
C LEU A 99 3.58 10.84 11.72
N THR A 100 4.33 10.00 11.02
CA THR A 100 5.77 10.19 10.79
C THR A 100 6.07 11.51 10.07
N MET A 101 5.27 11.88 9.06
CA MET A 101 5.49 13.15 8.36
C MET A 101 5.16 14.35 9.23
N ARG A 102 4.11 14.27 10.05
CA ARG A 102 3.79 15.32 11.05
C ARG A 102 4.93 15.49 12.06
N GLU A 103 5.48 14.40 12.60
CA GLU A 103 6.62 14.44 13.53
C GLU A 103 7.88 15.06 12.90
N LYS A 104 8.09 14.83 11.60
CA LYS A 104 9.16 15.49 10.82
C LYS A 104 8.90 16.97 10.53
N GLY A 105 7.79 17.53 11.03
CA GLY A 105 7.43 18.95 10.92
C GLY A 105 6.81 19.33 9.58
N TYR A 106 6.22 18.37 8.85
CA TYR A 106 5.45 18.66 7.65
C TYR A 106 4.02 19.12 8.00
N ASP A 107 3.54 20.11 7.25
CA ASP A 107 2.10 20.38 7.11
C ASP A 107 1.51 19.28 6.19
N VAL A 108 0.60 18.46 6.74
CA VAL A 108 0.15 17.22 6.12
C VAL A 108 -1.31 17.35 5.70
N GLN A 109 -1.59 17.11 4.43
CA GLN A 109 -2.94 16.82 3.94
C GLN A 109 -3.08 15.32 3.62
N LEU A 110 -4.23 14.77 3.94
CA LEU A 110 -4.57 13.38 3.65
C LEU A 110 -5.41 13.33 2.36
N TYR A 111 -5.08 12.39 1.48
CA TYR A 111 -5.74 12.27 0.18
C TYR A 111 -6.25 10.85 -0.03
N TYR A 112 -7.56 10.71 -0.23
CA TYR A 112 -8.25 9.43 -0.40
C TYR A 112 -8.94 9.37 -1.76
N VAL A 113 -8.74 8.27 -2.50
CA VAL A 113 -9.42 8.01 -3.77
C VAL A 113 -10.56 7.02 -3.55
N GLN A 114 -11.79 7.50 -3.62
CA GLN A 114 -12.98 6.67 -3.53
C GLN A 114 -13.27 5.98 -4.88
N GLY A 115 -13.60 4.70 -4.82
CA GLY A 115 -14.02 3.92 -5.99
C GLY A 115 -12.92 3.11 -6.66
N ILE A 116 -11.65 3.36 -6.36
CA ILE A 116 -10.54 2.57 -6.88
C ILE A 116 -10.44 1.21 -6.19
N ASN A 117 -10.83 1.12 -4.92
CA ASN A 117 -10.81 -0.09 -4.12
C ASN A 117 -12.22 -0.55 -3.75
N LYS A 118 -12.78 -1.50 -4.50
CA LYS A 118 -14.15 -2.01 -4.28
C LYS A 118 -14.28 -2.98 -3.11
N SER A 119 -13.17 -3.47 -2.58
CA SER A 119 -13.19 -4.56 -1.58
C SER A 119 -13.44 -4.11 -0.16
N TYR A 120 -13.29 -2.83 0.10
CA TYR A 120 -13.40 -2.26 1.44
C TYR A 120 -14.46 -1.16 1.48
N PRO A 121 -15.76 -1.50 1.51
CA PRO A 121 -16.84 -0.52 1.42
C PRO A 121 -16.86 0.50 2.58
N ASN A 122 -16.22 0.16 3.70
CA ASN A 122 -16.14 1.04 4.89
C ASN A 122 -14.82 1.83 4.96
N GLU A 123 -13.95 1.73 3.98
CA GLU A 123 -12.61 2.35 4.00
C GLU A 123 -12.70 3.87 4.16
N LEU A 124 -13.56 4.54 3.40
CA LEU A 124 -13.79 5.99 3.54
C LEU A 124 -14.23 6.38 4.95
N HIS A 125 -15.13 5.59 5.57
CA HIS A 125 -15.59 5.87 6.92
C HIS A 125 -14.44 5.76 7.94
N VAL A 126 -13.61 4.73 7.82
CA VAL A 126 -12.41 4.54 8.66
C VAL A 126 -11.44 5.70 8.44
N ALA A 127 -11.10 6.01 7.19
CA ALA A 127 -10.22 7.12 6.84
C ALA A 127 -10.71 8.46 7.41
N THR A 128 -12.03 8.74 7.29
CA THR A 128 -12.63 9.97 7.83
C THR A 128 -12.52 10.06 9.36
N ASN A 129 -12.76 8.96 10.06
CA ASN A 129 -12.69 8.94 11.52
C ASN A 129 -11.25 9.14 12.01
N ILE A 130 -10.28 8.50 11.36
CA ILE A 130 -8.86 8.65 11.71
C ILE A 130 -8.37 10.06 11.37
N ALA A 131 -8.71 10.60 10.21
CA ALA A 131 -8.36 11.98 9.83
C ALA A 131 -8.88 12.99 10.85
N ARG A 132 -10.14 12.82 11.32
CA ARG A 132 -10.72 13.65 12.39
C ARG A 132 -9.95 13.51 13.71
N TRP A 133 -9.59 12.30 14.09
CA TRP A 133 -8.82 12.05 15.29
C TRP A 133 -7.42 12.70 15.22
N LEU A 134 -6.77 12.62 14.05
CA LEU A 134 -5.48 13.24 13.78
C LEU A 134 -5.56 14.79 13.72
N GLY A 135 -6.76 15.36 13.56
CA GLY A 135 -6.95 16.78 13.28
C GLY A 135 -6.42 17.21 11.91
N MET A 136 -6.34 16.29 10.95
CA MET A 136 -5.83 16.54 9.60
C MET A 136 -6.98 16.65 8.58
N GLN A 137 -6.80 17.51 7.57
CA GLN A 137 -7.75 17.62 6.47
C GLN A 137 -7.69 16.36 5.59
N LEU A 138 -8.85 15.75 5.34
CA LEU A 138 -9.00 14.66 4.38
C LEU A 138 -9.65 15.17 3.10
N ILE A 139 -8.92 15.06 2.01
CA ILE A 139 -9.40 15.30 0.65
C ILE A 139 -9.92 13.97 0.10
N VAL A 140 -11.14 13.98 -0.40
CA VAL A 140 -11.77 12.80 -1.01
C VAL A 140 -11.98 13.08 -2.47
N GLU A 141 -11.32 12.31 -3.32
CA GLU A 141 -11.56 12.33 -4.76
C GLU A 141 -12.23 11.03 -5.20
N LYS A 142 -13.15 11.13 -6.15
CA LYS A 142 -13.90 9.97 -6.61
C LYS A 142 -13.53 9.61 -8.03
N VAL A 143 -13.33 8.32 -8.25
CA VAL A 143 -13.22 7.73 -9.59
C VAL A 143 -14.33 6.71 -9.81
N THR A 144 -14.77 6.59 -11.04
CA THR A 144 -15.71 5.55 -11.45
C THR A 144 -15.01 4.58 -12.39
N LEU A 145 -14.96 3.33 -12.00
CA LEU A 145 -14.38 2.26 -12.80
C LEU A 145 -15.46 1.61 -13.67
N VAL A 146 -15.26 1.60 -14.98
CA VAL A 146 -16.22 1.08 -15.97
C VAL A 146 -15.81 -0.33 -16.40
N GLY A 147 -16.76 -1.28 -16.35
CA GLY A 147 -16.55 -2.67 -16.76
C GLY A 147 -16.32 -3.66 -15.62
N LYS A 148 -16.20 -4.95 -16.00
CA LYS A 148 -15.85 -6.04 -15.07
C LYS A 148 -14.33 -6.09 -14.94
N THR A 149 -13.79 -5.46 -13.94
CA THR A 149 -12.36 -5.46 -13.68
C THR A 149 -12.09 -6.01 -12.29
N THR A 150 -11.18 -6.96 -12.20
CA THR A 150 -10.65 -7.46 -10.93
C THR A 150 -9.50 -6.56 -10.51
N PHE A 151 -9.82 -5.44 -9.84
CA PHE A 151 -8.85 -4.40 -9.50
C PHE A 151 -7.96 -4.74 -8.31
N HIS A 152 -8.11 -5.91 -7.72
CA HIS A 152 -7.32 -6.31 -6.55
C HIS A 152 -5.83 -6.47 -6.84
N ASP A 153 -5.48 -6.87 -8.06
CA ASP A 153 -4.13 -7.25 -8.43
C ASP A 153 -3.54 -6.30 -9.48
N ASN A 154 -3.99 -5.05 -9.52
CA ASN A 154 -3.50 -4.10 -10.53
C ASN A 154 -2.12 -3.55 -10.12
N PRO A 155 -1.08 -3.82 -10.91
CA PRO A 155 0.31 -3.50 -10.54
C PRO A 155 0.66 -2.01 -10.63
N VAL A 156 -0.24 -1.13 -11.08
CA VAL A 156 -0.04 0.32 -11.17
C VAL A 156 -1.09 1.13 -10.40
N LYS A 157 -1.86 0.48 -9.54
CA LYS A 157 -2.90 1.13 -8.73
C LYS A 157 -2.32 2.25 -7.85
N ASN A 158 -1.24 1.99 -7.16
CA ASN A 158 -0.64 2.93 -6.21
C ASN A 158 0.01 4.11 -6.95
N GLN A 159 0.60 3.89 -8.12
CA GLN A 159 1.15 4.92 -8.98
C GLN A 159 0.07 5.85 -9.55
N LEU A 160 -1.10 5.30 -9.90
CA LEU A 160 -2.25 6.12 -10.31
C LEU A 160 -2.74 7.01 -9.16
N ILE A 161 -2.89 6.45 -7.95
CA ILE A 161 -3.29 7.21 -6.76
C ILE A 161 -2.29 8.34 -6.48
N ALA A 162 -0.99 8.06 -6.55
CA ALA A 162 0.05 9.07 -6.34
C ALA A 162 0.03 10.19 -7.40
N SER A 163 -0.22 9.85 -8.66
CA SER A 163 -0.36 10.82 -9.76
C SER A 163 -1.59 11.72 -9.56
N MET A 164 -2.72 11.16 -9.14
CA MET A 164 -3.93 11.92 -8.82
C MET A 164 -3.72 12.86 -7.62
N ALA A 165 -3.01 12.39 -6.59
CA ALA A 165 -2.66 13.21 -5.43
C ALA A 165 -1.75 14.39 -5.83
N LEU A 166 -0.84 14.18 -6.78
CA LEU A 166 0.00 15.23 -7.33
C LEU A 166 -0.83 16.27 -8.09
N ASP A 167 -1.77 15.84 -8.95
CA ASP A 167 -2.68 16.75 -9.64
C ASP A 167 -3.43 17.66 -8.67
N TYR A 168 -3.97 17.07 -7.61
CA TYR A 168 -4.61 17.83 -6.54
C TYR A 168 -3.63 18.83 -5.89
N GLY A 169 -2.43 18.37 -5.57
CA GLY A 169 -1.39 19.20 -4.94
C GLY A 169 -0.99 20.39 -5.80
N MET A 170 -0.91 20.23 -7.11
CA MET A 170 -0.62 21.29 -8.06
C MET A 170 -1.81 22.25 -8.23
N GLU A 171 -3.03 21.73 -8.37
CA GLU A 171 -4.23 22.54 -8.51
C GLU A 171 -4.49 23.41 -7.28
N SER A 172 -4.34 22.83 -6.09
CA SER A 172 -4.52 23.54 -4.81
C SER A 172 -3.32 24.40 -4.42
N CYS A 173 -2.23 24.38 -5.18
CA CYS A 173 -0.94 25.01 -4.83
C CYS A 173 -0.44 24.60 -3.45
N PHE A 174 -0.66 23.35 -3.04
CA PHE A 174 -0.28 22.87 -1.70
C PHE A 174 1.10 22.20 -1.69
N SER A 175 1.32 21.13 -2.49
CA SER A 175 2.59 20.40 -2.50
C SER A 175 2.76 19.53 -3.73
N THR A 176 4.01 19.36 -4.19
CA THR A 176 4.42 18.31 -5.14
C THR A 176 5.12 17.13 -4.43
N THR A 177 5.18 17.15 -3.12
CA THR A 177 5.69 16.02 -2.33
C THR A 177 4.53 15.11 -1.96
N ILE A 178 4.53 13.91 -2.54
CA ILE A 178 3.52 12.88 -2.30
C ILE A 178 4.13 11.79 -1.43
N VAL A 179 3.40 11.35 -0.43
CA VAL A 179 3.83 10.30 0.52
C VAL A 179 2.95 9.09 0.38
N PHE A 180 3.55 7.93 0.29
CA PHE A 180 2.85 6.67 0.27
C PHE A 180 3.31 5.80 1.45
N GLY A 181 2.38 5.20 2.18
CA GLY A 181 2.66 4.32 3.32
C GLY A 181 3.08 2.93 2.85
N ASP A 182 4.26 2.83 2.31
CA ASP A 182 4.86 1.65 1.73
C ASP A 182 6.29 1.47 2.26
N PHE A 183 7.06 0.50 1.76
CA PHE A 183 8.36 0.09 2.28
C PHE A 183 9.45 0.18 1.23
N THR A 184 10.67 0.55 1.64
CA THR A 184 11.84 0.61 0.75
C THR A 184 12.65 -0.69 0.72
N GLU A 185 12.52 -1.55 1.75
CA GLU A 185 13.21 -2.84 1.83
C GLU A 185 12.23 -3.97 1.57
N ASP A 186 11.83 -4.12 0.30
CA ASP A 186 10.79 -5.06 -0.06
C ASP A 186 11.33 -6.40 -0.56
N ASN A 187 11.98 -7.14 0.29
CA ASN A 187 12.43 -8.52 0.00
C ASN A 187 11.33 -9.57 0.21
N ILE A 188 10.18 -9.19 0.78
CA ILE A 188 9.11 -10.13 1.09
C ILE A 188 8.31 -10.53 -0.14
N TYR A 189 8.18 -9.64 -1.09
CA TYR A 189 7.24 -9.78 -2.19
C TYR A 189 7.87 -10.37 -3.45
N ASN A 190 8.70 -11.38 -3.33
CA ASN A 190 8.81 -12.39 -4.37
C ASN A 190 7.48 -13.14 -4.49
N SER A 191 6.37 -12.45 -4.23
CA SER A 191 5.05 -13.01 -4.29
C SER A 191 4.65 -13.20 -5.74
N SER A 192 3.88 -14.24 -6.01
CA SER A 192 3.22 -14.46 -7.30
C SER A 192 2.08 -13.46 -7.59
N PHE A 193 1.83 -12.50 -6.68
CA PHE A 193 0.78 -11.51 -6.82
C PHE A 193 1.32 -10.26 -7.54
N LEU A 194 0.75 -9.94 -8.69
CA LEU A 194 1.12 -8.75 -9.48
C LEU A 194 0.96 -7.44 -8.71
N GLU A 195 -0.01 -7.36 -7.78
CA GLU A 195 -0.24 -6.18 -6.94
C GLU A 195 1.00 -5.83 -6.10
N ALA A 196 1.76 -6.83 -5.65
CA ALA A 196 2.97 -6.60 -4.87
C ALA A 196 4.06 -5.84 -5.64
N TRP A 197 4.05 -5.90 -6.97
CA TRP A 197 4.99 -5.15 -7.79
C TRP A 197 4.74 -3.65 -7.79
N SER A 198 3.50 -3.20 -7.49
CA SER A 198 3.19 -1.77 -7.33
C SER A 198 3.92 -1.14 -6.15
N ASP A 199 4.33 -1.96 -5.19
CA ASP A 199 4.85 -1.51 -3.90
C ASP A 199 6.40 -1.58 -3.87
N THR A 200 7.05 -2.09 -4.94
CA THR A 200 8.50 -2.21 -4.99
C THR A 200 9.21 -0.86 -5.16
N GLN A 201 10.43 -0.77 -4.61
CA GLN A 201 11.26 0.43 -4.75
C GLN A 201 11.57 0.74 -6.22
N GLU A 202 11.77 -0.29 -7.04
CA GLU A 202 12.03 -0.17 -8.47
C GLU A 202 10.83 0.45 -9.18
N MET A 203 9.61 0.01 -8.86
CA MET A 203 8.38 0.57 -9.43
C MET A 203 8.20 2.04 -9.04
N TRP A 204 8.42 2.39 -7.76
CA TRP A 204 8.39 3.77 -7.32
C TRP A 204 9.46 4.65 -7.96
N SER A 205 10.66 4.11 -8.17
CA SER A 205 11.74 4.80 -8.87
C SER A 205 11.40 5.05 -10.35
N ALA A 206 10.87 4.05 -11.05
CA ALA A 206 10.42 4.18 -12.43
C ALA A 206 9.27 5.19 -12.57
N HIS A 207 8.29 5.13 -11.69
CA HIS A 207 7.19 6.09 -11.61
C HIS A 207 7.69 7.53 -11.37
N ASN A 208 8.59 7.72 -10.40
CA ASN A 208 9.17 9.03 -10.11
C ASN A 208 9.92 9.59 -11.32
N THR A 209 10.69 8.75 -12.00
CA THR A 209 11.42 9.14 -13.23
C THR A 209 10.45 9.56 -14.34
N PHE A 210 9.36 8.82 -14.52
CA PHE A 210 8.32 9.14 -15.50
C PHE A 210 7.64 10.48 -15.18
N VAL A 211 7.11 10.63 -13.95
CA VAL A 211 6.33 11.82 -13.57
C VAL A 211 7.17 13.09 -13.59
N ARG A 212 8.44 13.03 -13.23
CA ARG A 212 9.34 14.20 -13.26
C ARG A 212 9.60 14.77 -14.64
N GLN A 213 9.27 14.05 -15.71
CA GLN A 213 9.31 14.59 -17.06
C GLN A 213 8.16 15.58 -17.33
N TYR A 214 7.08 15.50 -16.57
CA TYR A 214 5.95 16.44 -16.59
C TYR A 214 6.06 17.48 -15.49
N VAL A 215 6.41 17.04 -14.28
CA VAL A 215 6.49 17.86 -13.05
C VAL A 215 7.88 17.68 -12.44
N PRO A 216 8.89 18.50 -12.83
CA PRO A 216 10.27 18.35 -12.35
C PRO A 216 10.43 18.43 -10.84
N SER A 217 9.54 19.17 -10.14
CA SER A 217 9.52 19.29 -8.67
C SER A 217 8.88 18.10 -7.96
N TYR A 218 8.31 17.14 -8.67
CA TYR A 218 7.68 15.96 -8.08
C TYR A 218 8.66 15.17 -7.21
N LYS A 219 8.17 14.78 -6.04
CA LYS A 219 8.90 13.94 -5.10
C LYS A 219 7.96 12.92 -4.47
N ILE A 220 8.26 11.65 -4.66
CA ILE A 220 7.63 10.57 -3.89
C ILE A 220 8.47 10.26 -2.64
N VAL A 221 7.81 10.07 -1.52
CA VAL A 221 8.42 9.72 -0.23
C VAL A 221 7.79 8.43 0.28
N ILE A 222 8.61 7.42 0.45
CA ILE A 222 8.26 6.18 1.14
C ILE A 222 8.95 6.27 2.51
N PRO A 223 8.20 6.47 3.61
CA PRO A 223 8.79 6.85 4.89
C PRO A 223 9.41 5.68 5.66
N PHE A 224 9.08 4.45 5.30
CA PHE A 224 9.48 3.25 6.05
C PHE A 224 10.43 2.35 5.25
N LYS A 225 11.29 1.66 5.98
CA LYS A 225 12.12 0.60 5.40
C LYS A 225 11.36 -0.71 5.29
N ASN A 226 10.63 -1.06 6.34
CA ASN A 226 9.95 -2.34 6.45
C ASN A 226 8.63 -2.24 7.24
N TYR A 227 7.92 -3.35 7.30
CA TYR A 227 6.62 -3.46 7.95
C TYR A 227 6.67 -3.21 9.47
N LEU A 228 7.80 -3.53 10.13
CA LEU A 228 7.96 -3.35 11.58
C LEU A 228 7.94 -1.88 11.96
N GLU A 229 8.61 -1.02 11.19
CA GLU A 229 8.64 0.42 11.47
C GLU A 229 7.22 1.02 11.52
N THR A 230 6.29 0.56 10.69
CA THR A 230 4.89 1.03 10.76
C THR A 230 4.19 0.56 12.02
N MET A 231 4.50 -0.65 12.48
CA MET A 231 3.94 -1.17 13.73
C MET A 231 4.51 -0.45 14.95
N ASP A 232 5.79 -0.11 14.93
CA ASP A 232 6.42 0.67 16.00
C ASP A 232 5.80 2.07 16.13
N VAL A 233 5.61 2.77 15.02
CA VAL A 233 4.90 4.07 15.01
C VAL A 233 3.49 3.92 15.56
N MET A 234 2.76 2.90 15.16
CA MET A 234 1.39 2.68 15.63
C MET A 234 1.32 2.27 17.09
N ALA A 235 2.35 1.60 17.62
CA ALA A 235 2.42 1.19 19.03
C ALA A 235 2.45 2.37 20.00
N ILE A 236 2.95 3.53 19.56
CA ILE A 236 3.00 4.77 20.35
C ILE A 236 1.58 5.32 20.61
N GLU A 237 0.61 5.01 19.71
CA GLU A 237 -0.75 5.55 19.76
C GLU A 237 -1.82 4.42 19.86
N PRO A 238 -1.99 3.79 21.04
CA PRO A 238 -2.89 2.64 21.21
C PRO A 238 -4.34 2.91 20.78
N SER A 239 -4.81 4.15 20.92
CA SER A 239 -6.16 4.54 20.49
C SER A 239 -6.33 4.44 18.97
N LEU A 240 -5.31 4.84 18.19
CA LEU A 240 -5.30 4.69 16.73
C LEU A 240 -5.21 3.23 16.31
N MET A 241 -4.45 2.41 17.02
CA MET A 241 -4.39 0.97 16.74
C MET A 241 -5.77 0.30 16.77
N GLN A 242 -6.68 0.78 17.63
CA GLN A 242 -8.06 0.28 17.72
C GLN A 242 -8.92 0.73 16.54
N MET A 243 -8.59 1.85 15.91
CA MET A 243 -9.37 2.46 14.82
C MET A 243 -8.93 1.96 13.43
N VAL A 244 -7.63 1.77 13.22
CA VAL A 244 -7.07 1.43 11.91
C VAL A 244 -7.52 0.06 11.42
N GLN A 245 -7.72 -0.05 10.13
CA GLN A 245 -8.02 -1.32 9.47
C GLN A 245 -6.72 -2.01 9.06
N GLY A 246 -6.52 -3.24 9.53
CA GLY A 246 -5.32 -4.02 9.21
C GLY A 246 -5.63 -5.45 8.73
N CYS A 247 -6.86 -5.92 8.92
CA CYS A 247 -7.25 -7.29 8.56
C CYS A 247 -7.66 -7.39 7.07
N VAL A 248 -7.11 -8.36 6.35
CA VAL A 248 -7.44 -8.64 4.94
C VAL A 248 -8.75 -9.41 4.75
N LEU A 249 -9.32 -9.98 5.82
CA LEU A 249 -10.58 -10.72 5.71
C LEU A 249 -11.79 -9.78 5.58
N PRO A 250 -12.80 -10.13 4.76
CA PRO A 250 -14.07 -9.44 4.73
C PRO A 250 -14.72 -9.38 6.12
N HIS A 251 -15.44 -8.30 6.40
CA HIS A 251 -15.97 -7.99 7.75
C HIS A 251 -16.67 -9.19 8.42
N ARG A 252 -17.62 -9.84 7.73
CA ARG A 252 -18.38 -10.98 8.30
C ARG A 252 -17.50 -12.16 8.73
N PHE A 253 -16.44 -12.45 7.94
CA PHE A 253 -15.51 -13.53 8.28
C PHE A 253 -14.55 -13.11 9.38
N ARG A 254 -14.14 -11.85 9.38
CA ARG A 254 -13.27 -11.26 10.39
C ARG A 254 -13.89 -11.37 11.77
N GLU A 255 -15.14 -10.93 11.94
CA GLU A 255 -15.82 -10.96 13.23
C GLU A 255 -16.00 -12.39 13.77
N ASN A 256 -16.37 -13.34 12.93
CA ASN A 256 -16.49 -14.73 13.33
C ASN A 256 -15.13 -15.35 13.71
N ALA A 257 -14.09 -15.11 12.92
CA ALA A 257 -12.74 -15.58 13.21
C ALA A 257 -12.23 -14.99 14.52
N LYS A 258 -12.43 -13.68 14.74
CA LYS A 258 -12.08 -13.00 15.98
C LYS A 258 -12.71 -13.67 17.19
N LYS A 259 -14.04 -13.79 17.21
CA LYS A 259 -14.79 -14.43 18.31
C LYS A 259 -14.32 -15.85 18.59
N ASN A 260 -14.06 -16.64 17.54
CA ASN A 260 -13.59 -18.00 17.68
C ASN A 260 -12.20 -18.06 18.32
N ASN A 261 -11.27 -17.21 17.89
CA ASN A 261 -9.93 -17.16 18.44
C ASN A 261 -9.91 -16.63 19.87
N GLU A 262 -10.67 -15.57 20.16
CA GLU A 262 -10.79 -15.03 21.53
C GLU A 262 -11.32 -16.09 22.49
N LYS A 263 -12.35 -16.86 22.09
CA LYS A 263 -12.90 -17.95 22.88
C LYS A 263 -11.92 -19.12 23.03
N LYS A 264 -11.30 -19.54 21.90
CA LYS A 264 -10.44 -20.73 21.88
C LYS A 264 -9.16 -20.55 22.70
N TYR A 265 -8.56 -19.38 22.60
CA TYR A 265 -7.26 -19.11 23.22
C TYR A 265 -7.34 -18.23 24.47
N ASN A 266 -8.54 -17.81 24.86
CA ASN A 266 -8.76 -16.87 25.98
C ASN A 266 -7.89 -15.61 25.81
N VAL A 267 -7.93 -14.99 24.64
CA VAL A 267 -7.16 -13.80 24.27
C VAL A 267 -8.12 -12.67 23.87
N SER A 268 -7.75 -11.42 24.17
CA SER A 268 -8.46 -10.24 23.64
C SER A 268 -7.71 -9.68 22.45
N LEU A 269 -8.34 -9.68 21.28
CA LEU A 269 -7.76 -9.16 20.04
C LEU A 269 -8.18 -7.71 19.79
N LEU A 270 -7.33 -6.95 19.18
CA LEU A 270 -7.66 -5.58 18.74
C LEU A 270 -8.94 -5.56 17.88
N PRO A 271 -9.75 -4.49 17.92
CA PRO A 271 -11.09 -4.47 17.32
C PRO A 271 -11.15 -4.93 15.86
N ASN A 272 -10.26 -4.48 15.03
CA ASN A 272 -10.26 -4.77 13.59
C ASN A 272 -9.30 -5.91 13.22
N ARG A 273 -9.09 -6.90 14.10
CA ARG A 273 -8.17 -8.04 13.90
C ARG A 273 -8.90 -9.36 14.04
N CYS A 274 -8.63 -10.30 13.12
CA CYS A 274 -9.26 -11.62 13.14
C CYS A 274 -8.43 -12.69 13.85
N GLY A 275 -7.11 -12.52 13.91
CA GLY A 275 -6.18 -13.54 14.39
C GLY A 275 -6.09 -14.80 13.51
N SER A 276 -6.62 -14.74 12.26
CA SER A 276 -6.62 -15.86 11.31
C SER A 276 -6.20 -15.45 9.91
N CYS A 277 -5.48 -14.35 9.78
CA CYS A 277 -4.80 -13.95 8.55
C CYS A 277 -3.36 -13.55 8.87
N TRP A 278 -2.49 -13.61 7.87
CA TRP A 278 -1.07 -13.36 8.08
C TRP A 278 -0.79 -11.98 8.70
N LYS A 279 -1.44 -10.91 8.24
CA LYS A 279 -1.27 -9.57 8.81
C LYS A 279 -1.62 -9.51 10.30
N CYS A 280 -2.74 -10.12 10.70
CA CYS A 280 -3.14 -10.14 12.11
C CYS A 280 -2.19 -10.99 12.98
N CYS A 281 -1.66 -12.08 12.43
CA CYS A 281 -0.70 -12.92 13.14
C CYS A 281 0.64 -12.21 13.34
N VAL A 282 1.18 -11.58 12.30
CA VAL A 282 2.40 -10.79 12.38
C VAL A 282 2.25 -9.65 13.39
N GLU A 283 1.17 -8.88 13.30
CA GLU A 283 0.92 -7.78 14.23
C GLU A 283 0.78 -8.25 15.67
N TYR A 284 0.09 -9.38 15.91
CA TYR A 284 -0.03 -9.89 17.26
C TYR A 284 1.33 -10.30 17.85
N ILE A 285 2.14 -11.02 17.09
CA ILE A 285 3.49 -11.42 17.52
C ILE A 285 4.31 -10.18 17.89
N HIS A 286 4.41 -9.22 16.99
CA HIS A 286 5.19 -8.01 17.21
C HIS A 286 4.72 -7.21 18.43
N TYR A 287 3.42 -6.99 18.56
CA TYR A 287 2.87 -6.23 19.68
C TYR A 287 2.95 -6.98 21.02
N ALA A 288 2.86 -8.31 21.01
CA ALA A 288 3.05 -9.12 22.21
C ALA A 288 4.52 -9.12 22.67
N ASP A 289 5.46 -9.24 21.75
CA ASP A 289 6.90 -9.18 22.03
C ASP A 289 7.31 -7.82 22.62
N ASN A 290 6.70 -6.75 22.15
CA ASN A 290 6.98 -5.39 22.62
C ASN A 290 6.08 -4.96 23.81
N GLY A 291 5.26 -5.85 24.36
CA GLY A 291 4.42 -5.58 25.53
C GLY A 291 3.25 -4.61 25.26
N VAL A 292 2.90 -4.35 24.00
CA VAL A 292 1.79 -3.48 23.58
C VAL A 292 0.44 -4.18 23.78
N VAL A 293 0.38 -5.49 23.57
CA VAL A 293 -0.77 -6.35 23.90
C VAL A 293 -0.36 -7.45 24.88
N PRO A 294 -1.29 -8.00 25.67
CA PRO A 294 -0.99 -9.09 26.57
C PRO A 294 -0.44 -10.32 25.84
N TYR A 295 0.68 -10.87 26.31
CA TYR A 295 1.28 -12.08 25.77
C TYR A 295 0.44 -13.30 26.16
N ASN A 296 0.04 -14.10 25.16
CA ASN A 296 -0.66 -15.36 25.33
C ASN A 296 0.08 -16.45 24.54
N THR A 297 0.77 -17.35 25.22
CA THR A 297 1.61 -18.39 24.62
C THR A 297 0.85 -19.24 23.59
N ALA A 298 -0.37 -19.70 23.94
CA ALA A 298 -1.15 -20.57 23.04
C ALA A 298 -1.55 -19.85 21.74
N PHE A 299 -1.90 -18.57 21.83
CA PHE A 299 -2.26 -17.78 20.65
C PHE A 299 -1.02 -17.35 19.85
N TYR A 300 0.09 -17.07 20.53
CA TYR A 300 1.37 -16.77 19.89
C TYR A 300 1.85 -17.94 19.02
N LEU A 301 1.82 -19.16 19.57
CA LEU A 301 2.15 -20.39 18.84
C LEU A 301 1.15 -20.64 17.69
N HIS A 302 -0.12 -20.36 17.87
CA HIS A 302 -1.10 -20.41 16.78
C HIS A 302 -0.70 -19.48 15.64
N CYS A 303 -0.32 -18.25 15.92
CA CYS A 303 0.11 -17.28 14.92
C CYS A 303 1.37 -17.77 14.17
N LEU A 304 2.38 -18.28 14.86
CA LEU A 304 3.59 -18.82 14.23
C LEU A 304 3.27 -20.01 13.31
N ASN A 305 2.48 -20.97 13.80
CA ASN A 305 2.06 -22.12 12.99
C ASN A 305 1.26 -21.70 11.76
N PHE A 306 0.34 -20.74 11.92
CA PHE A 306 -0.41 -20.20 10.80
C PHE A 306 0.50 -19.57 9.74
N LEU A 307 1.51 -18.80 10.14
CA LEU A 307 2.49 -18.21 9.23
C LEU A 307 3.32 -19.30 8.53
N ALA A 308 3.77 -20.31 9.27
CA ALA A 308 4.51 -21.44 8.70
C ALA A 308 3.71 -22.19 7.63
N ASP A 309 2.43 -22.46 7.88
CA ASP A 309 1.50 -23.10 6.93
C ASP A 309 1.25 -22.26 5.66
N LYS A 310 1.45 -20.94 5.75
CA LYS A 310 1.26 -20.02 4.62
C LYS A 310 2.52 -19.71 3.83
N MET A 311 3.68 -20.17 4.29
CA MET A 311 4.97 -19.92 3.62
C MET A 311 4.98 -20.32 2.15
N ASP A 312 4.37 -21.45 1.80
CA ASP A 312 4.34 -21.94 0.43
C ASP A 312 3.59 -21.00 -0.53
N VAL A 313 2.60 -20.30 -0.02
CA VAL A 313 1.78 -19.37 -0.81
C VAL A 313 2.40 -17.97 -0.81
N LEU A 314 2.80 -17.48 0.35
CA LEU A 314 3.25 -16.09 0.53
C LEU A 314 4.73 -15.91 0.21
N HIS A 315 5.55 -16.94 0.48
CA HIS A 315 7.00 -16.93 0.25
C HIS A 315 7.48 -18.24 -0.39
N PRO A 316 7.08 -18.53 -1.64
CA PRO A 316 7.38 -19.82 -2.30
C PRO A 316 8.87 -20.09 -2.48
N ASN A 317 9.69 -19.04 -2.49
CA ASN A 317 11.15 -19.16 -2.64
C ASN A 317 11.88 -19.50 -1.33
N VAL A 318 11.22 -19.36 -0.19
CA VAL A 318 11.81 -19.73 1.12
C VAL A 318 11.58 -21.21 1.36
N LYS A 319 12.62 -22.02 1.22
CA LYS A 319 12.56 -23.48 1.36
C LYS A 319 12.68 -23.95 2.82
N ASP A 320 13.42 -23.22 3.61
CA ASP A 320 13.55 -23.50 5.03
C ASP A 320 12.26 -23.14 5.78
N ARG A 321 11.73 -24.10 6.55
CA ARG A 321 10.50 -23.99 7.35
C ARG A 321 10.78 -23.91 8.84
N SER A 322 12.03 -23.67 9.21
CA SER A 322 12.35 -23.37 10.61
C SER A 322 11.59 -22.15 11.11
N ILE A 323 11.35 -22.07 12.40
CA ILE A 323 10.70 -20.89 13.02
C ILE A 323 11.44 -19.61 12.64
N GLU A 324 12.78 -19.66 12.61
CA GLU A 324 13.63 -18.55 12.22
C GLU A 324 13.34 -18.07 10.79
N SER A 325 13.27 -18.98 9.82
CA SER A 325 13.00 -18.64 8.42
C SER A 325 11.58 -18.10 8.22
N VAL A 326 10.59 -18.67 8.93
CA VAL A 326 9.21 -18.18 8.91
C VAL A 326 9.15 -16.77 9.45
N TYR A 327 9.76 -16.52 10.60
CA TYR A 327 9.74 -15.22 11.24
C TYR A 327 10.47 -14.17 10.41
N LYS A 328 11.64 -14.52 9.89
CA LYS A 328 12.42 -13.67 9.00
C LYS A 328 11.68 -13.32 7.71
N ALA A 329 10.96 -14.26 7.12
CA ALA A 329 10.18 -14.04 5.91
C ALA A 329 9.00 -13.07 6.13
N PHE A 330 8.44 -13.00 7.34
CA PHE A 330 7.29 -12.13 7.64
C PHE A 330 7.66 -10.87 8.43
N LEU A 331 8.78 -10.86 9.15
CA LEU A 331 9.18 -9.79 10.07
C LEU A 331 10.59 -9.25 9.80
N PHE A 332 11.24 -9.62 8.71
CA PHE A 332 12.53 -9.07 8.28
C PHE A 332 13.67 -9.25 9.30
N ASP A 333 14.43 -9.87 9.57
CA ASP A 333 15.63 -10.00 10.41
C ASP A 333 15.47 -9.80 11.93
N ASP A 334 14.32 -9.37 12.43
CA ASP A 334 14.14 -9.14 13.88
C ASP A 334 13.76 -10.39 14.68
N PHE A 335 13.83 -11.58 14.07
CA PHE A 335 13.51 -12.82 14.73
C PHE A 335 14.29 -13.03 16.05
N LYS A 336 15.56 -12.65 16.07
CA LYS A 336 16.44 -12.83 17.25
C LYS A 336 16.00 -12.00 18.47
N THR A 337 15.19 -10.98 18.26
CA THR A 337 14.63 -10.14 19.33
C THR A 337 13.29 -10.65 19.84
N SER A 338 12.71 -11.66 19.20
CA SER A 338 11.45 -12.27 19.63
C SER A 338 11.60 -12.96 20.98
N LYS A 339 10.73 -12.63 21.92
CA LYS A 339 10.65 -13.31 23.22
C LYS A 339 10.39 -14.80 23.11
N TYR A 340 9.69 -15.23 22.05
CA TYR A 340 9.51 -16.65 21.76
C TYR A 340 10.83 -17.33 21.46
N TYR A 341 11.66 -16.74 20.57
CA TYR A 341 12.97 -17.30 20.24
C TYR A 341 13.86 -17.41 21.48
N GLU A 342 13.87 -16.37 22.31
CA GLU A 342 14.69 -16.38 23.55
C GLU A 342 14.26 -17.45 24.54
N ASN A 343 12.96 -17.72 24.65
CA ASN A 343 12.41 -18.63 25.67
C ASN A 343 12.32 -20.10 25.20
N GLU A 344 12.07 -20.33 23.89
CA GLU A 344 11.72 -21.67 23.39
C GLU A 344 12.78 -22.26 22.47
N CYS A 345 13.69 -21.44 21.95
CA CYS A 345 14.71 -21.87 20.97
C CYS A 345 16.14 -21.87 21.53
N ARG A 346 16.35 -21.46 22.80
CA ARG A 346 17.57 -21.63 23.56
C ARG A 346 17.49 -22.89 24.42
#